data_551e9dad6828571ef0a90fd75ad40791
#
_entry.id   551e9dad6828571ef0a90fd75ad40791
#
_cell.length_a   1.000
_cell.length_b   1.000
_cell.length_c   1.000
_cell.angle_alpha   90.00
_cell.angle_beta   90.00
_cell.angle_gamma   90.00
#
_symmetry.space_group_name_H-M   'P 1'
#
loop_
_entity.id
_entity.type
_entity.pdbx_description
1 polymer ?
#
loop_
_entity_poly.entity_id
_entity_poly.type
_entity_poly.pdbx_seq_one_letter_code
_entity_poly.pdbx_strand_id
1 'polypeptide(L)'
;MEIVPSILIKRPGVSFQEIRTVPEAVEFLEEWPQNARSPFWYLADNAMQAAINGSISVDEARDTFQTFCDEAGILREQPFRA
;
A
#
# COMPACT_ATOMS: atom_id res chain seq x y z
N MET A 1 -13.79 -3.12 -0.66
CA MET A 1 -12.94 -3.16 -1.88
C MET A 1 -11.73 -4.01 -1.59
N GLU A 2 -11.65 -5.11 -2.27
CA GLU A 2 -10.57 -6.05 -2.03
C GLU A 2 -9.39 -5.77 -2.94
N ILE A 3 -8.20 -5.91 -2.36
CA ILE A 3 -6.95 -5.82 -3.11
C ILE A 3 -6.50 -7.24 -3.41
N VAL A 4 -6.43 -7.59 -4.68
CA VAL A 4 -6.10 -8.94 -5.12
C VAL A 4 -5.00 -8.88 -6.17
N PRO A 5 -3.89 -9.57 -5.96
CA PRO A 5 -3.52 -10.25 -4.72
C PRO A 5 -3.19 -9.27 -3.61
N SER A 6 -3.27 -9.74 -2.37
CA SER A 6 -2.94 -8.88 -1.23
C SER A 6 -1.47 -8.48 -1.26
N ILE A 7 -1.15 -7.42 -0.52
CA ILE A 7 0.21 -6.91 -0.45
C ILE A 7 0.77 -7.20 0.94
N LEU A 8 1.93 -7.85 0.96
CA LEU A 8 2.61 -8.16 2.22
C LEU A 8 3.67 -7.11 2.48
N ILE A 9 3.65 -6.54 3.67
CA ILE A 9 4.61 -5.52 4.06
C ILE A 9 5.27 -5.91 5.37
N LYS A 10 6.47 -5.37 5.58
CA LYS A 10 7.22 -5.54 6.82
C LYS A 10 6.94 -4.36 7.73
N ARG A 11 6.80 -4.62 9.02
CA ARG A 11 6.66 -3.57 10.01
C ARG A 11 7.77 -3.70 11.02
N PRO A 12 8.39 -2.58 11.43
CA PRO A 12 9.44 -2.62 12.43
C PRO A 12 8.93 -3.26 13.73
N GLY A 13 9.70 -4.19 14.27
CA GLY A 13 9.35 -4.83 15.50
C GLY A 13 8.26 -5.87 15.43
N VAL A 14 7.70 -6.09 14.25
CA VAL A 14 6.67 -7.09 14.02
C VAL A 14 7.05 -7.86 12.78
N SER A 15 6.43 -9.00 12.57
CA SER A 15 6.81 -9.81 11.42
C SER A 15 6.31 -9.16 10.13
N PHE A 16 5.06 -9.40 9.78
CA PHE A 16 4.52 -8.92 8.51
C PHE A 16 3.08 -8.55 8.70
N GLN A 17 2.60 -7.67 7.82
CA GLN A 17 1.20 -7.31 7.77
C GLN A 17 0.71 -7.54 6.35
N GLU A 18 -0.48 -8.08 6.22
CA GLU A 18 -1.10 -8.29 4.92
C GLU A 18 -2.16 -7.22 4.69
N ILE A 19 -2.02 -6.51 3.58
CA ILE A 19 -2.98 -5.48 3.18
C ILE A 19 -3.93 -6.12 2.17
N ARG A 20 -5.16 -6.35 2.56
CA ARG A 20 -6.14 -7.08 1.76
C ARG A 20 -7.26 -6.21 1.22
N THR A 21 -7.46 -5.04 1.77
CA THR A 21 -8.56 -4.18 1.35
C THR A 21 -8.09 -2.74 1.25
N VAL A 22 -8.85 -1.94 0.49
CA VAL A 22 -8.55 -0.51 0.38
C VAL A 22 -8.61 0.19 1.74
N PRO A 23 -9.63 -0.05 2.58
CA PRO A 23 -9.63 0.56 3.91
C PRO A 23 -8.40 0.23 4.74
N GLU A 24 -7.90 -1.00 4.65
CA GLU A 24 -6.68 -1.38 5.37
C GLU A 24 -5.48 -0.58 4.87
N ALA A 25 -5.41 -0.37 3.56
CA ALA A 25 -4.31 0.42 2.99
C ALA A 25 -4.40 1.88 3.46
N VAL A 26 -5.60 2.44 3.49
CA VAL A 26 -5.80 3.81 3.95
C VAL A 26 -5.37 3.95 5.40
N GLU A 27 -5.78 3.00 6.23
CA GLU A 27 -5.42 3.03 7.64
C GLU A 27 -3.91 2.95 7.82
N PHE A 28 -3.26 2.09 7.07
CA PHE A 28 -1.82 1.96 7.12
C PHE A 28 -1.13 3.27 6.72
N LEU A 29 -1.63 3.90 5.67
CA LEU A 29 -1.05 5.17 5.20
C LEU A 29 -1.22 6.27 6.23
N GLU A 30 -2.38 6.30 6.90
CA GLU A 30 -2.64 7.32 7.91
C GLU A 30 -1.72 7.20 9.11
N GLU A 31 -1.29 5.99 9.43
CA GLU A 31 -0.39 5.76 10.55
C GLU A 31 1.07 6.04 10.21
N TRP A 32 1.38 6.25 8.95
CA TRP A 32 2.75 6.52 8.53
C TRP A 32 3.18 7.89 9.03
N PRO A 33 4.39 8.00 9.63
CA PRO A 33 4.83 9.27 10.21
C PRO A 33 4.81 10.40 9.19
N GLN A 34 4.30 11.55 9.60
CA GLN A 34 4.16 12.67 8.68
C GLN A 34 5.48 13.16 8.14
N ASN A 35 6.52 13.15 8.99
CA ASN A 35 7.82 13.63 8.56
C ASN A 35 8.55 12.62 7.66
N ALA A 36 7.97 11.45 7.44
CA ALA A 36 8.55 10.44 6.57
C ALA A 36 7.73 10.22 5.29
N ARG A 37 6.74 11.09 5.03
CA ARG A 37 5.86 10.93 3.88
C ARG A 37 6.51 11.49 2.63
N SER A 38 6.97 10.58 1.78
CA SER A 38 7.58 10.93 0.50
C SER A 38 6.49 11.24 -0.55
N PRO A 39 6.89 11.71 -1.73
CA PRO A 39 5.93 11.87 -2.82
C PRO A 39 5.19 10.57 -3.14
N PHE A 40 5.84 9.43 -2.98
CA PHE A 40 5.20 8.13 -3.23
C PHE A 40 4.08 7.88 -2.23
N TRP A 41 4.23 8.36 -0.99
CA TRP A 41 3.16 8.25 -0.01
C TRP A 41 1.92 9.02 -0.48
N TYR A 42 2.14 10.24 -0.94
CA TYR A 42 1.02 11.07 -1.40
C TYR A 42 0.34 10.47 -2.63
N LEU A 43 1.13 9.89 -3.54
CA LEU A 43 0.54 9.21 -4.70
C LEU A 43 -0.31 8.02 -4.27
N ALA A 44 0.18 7.24 -3.30
CA ALA A 44 -0.57 6.08 -2.83
C ALA A 44 -1.85 6.50 -2.13
N ASP A 45 -1.77 7.54 -1.29
CA ASP A 45 -2.95 8.02 -0.59
C ASP A 45 -4.01 8.53 -1.57
N ASN A 46 -3.58 9.33 -2.53
CA ASN A 46 -4.49 9.85 -3.55
C ASN A 46 -5.11 8.72 -4.36
N ALA A 47 -4.33 7.71 -4.69
CA ALA A 47 -4.84 6.58 -5.47
C ALA A 47 -5.89 5.81 -4.69
N MET A 48 -5.67 5.59 -3.40
CA MET A 48 -6.66 4.89 -2.58
C MET A 48 -7.95 5.69 -2.48
N GLN A 49 -7.86 7.01 -2.29
CA GLN A 49 -9.04 7.85 -2.25
C GLN A 49 -9.77 7.83 -3.59
N ALA A 50 -9.04 7.84 -4.70
CA ALA A 50 -9.65 7.79 -6.01
C ALA A 50 -10.35 6.46 -6.25
N ALA A 51 -9.80 5.37 -5.73
CA ALA A 51 -10.47 4.06 -5.84
C ALA A 51 -11.76 4.05 -5.04
N ILE A 52 -11.74 4.64 -3.85
CA ILE A 52 -12.95 4.74 -3.03
C ILE A 52 -14.03 5.52 -3.77
N ASN A 53 -13.64 6.59 -4.46
CA ASN A 53 -14.57 7.42 -5.22
C ASN A 53 -14.98 6.79 -6.55
N GLY A 54 -14.36 5.69 -6.93
CA GLY A 54 -14.66 5.06 -8.21
C GLY A 54 -13.99 5.70 -9.41
N SER A 55 -13.02 6.60 -9.17
CA SER A 55 -12.33 7.30 -10.25
C SER A 55 -11.28 6.43 -10.93
N ILE A 56 -10.67 5.51 -10.18
CA ILE A 56 -9.73 4.56 -10.75
C ILE A 56 -10.07 3.17 -10.19
N SER A 57 -9.49 2.16 -10.82
CA SER A 57 -9.73 0.79 -10.37
C SER A 57 -8.93 0.50 -9.11
N VAL A 58 -9.36 -0.53 -8.38
CA VAL A 58 -8.61 -0.99 -7.21
C VAL A 58 -7.24 -1.50 -7.64
N ASP A 59 -7.15 -2.12 -8.81
CA ASP A 59 -5.87 -2.62 -9.32
C ASP A 59 -4.89 -1.49 -9.54
N GLU A 60 -5.34 -0.37 -10.08
CA GLU A 60 -4.47 0.79 -10.26
C GLU A 60 -4.01 1.35 -8.92
N ALA A 61 -4.91 1.42 -7.95
CA ALA A 61 -4.56 1.89 -6.62
C ALA A 61 -3.58 0.93 -5.95
N ARG A 62 -3.77 -0.36 -6.15
CA ARG A 62 -2.87 -1.37 -5.61
C ARG A 62 -1.45 -1.18 -6.15
N ASP A 63 -1.34 -0.94 -7.45
CA ASP A 63 -0.01 -0.76 -8.05
C ASP A 63 0.69 0.45 -7.46
N THR A 64 -0.04 1.54 -7.26
CA THR A 64 0.53 2.76 -6.69
C THR A 64 0.96 2.54 -5.25
N PHE A 65 0.14 1.84 -4.48
CA PHE A 65 0.46 1.52 -3.09
C PHE A 65 1.70 0.61 -3.02
N GLN A 66 1.76 -0.37 -3.91
CA GLN A 66 2.91 -1.28 -3.96
C GLN A 66 4.19 -0.52 -4.26
N THR A 67 4.12 0.45 -5.17
CA THR A 67 5.28 1.28 -5.49
C THR A 67 5.74 2.06 -4.25
N PHE A 68 4.80 2.61 -3.48
CA PHE A 68 5.15 3.28 -2.23
C PHE A 68 5.86 2.33 -1.28
N CYS A 69 5.31 1.12 -1.11
CA CYS A 69 5.90 0.16 -0.19
C CYS A 69 7.31 -0.25 -0.64
N ASP A 70 7.50 -0.39 -1.94
CA ASP A 70 8.81 -0.73 -2.48
C ASP A 70 9.81 0.39 -2.22
N GLU A 71 9.40 1.63 -2.46
CA GLU A 71 10.28 2.78 -2.24
C GLU A 71 10.60 2.97 -0.76
N ALA A 72 9.65 2.65 0.10
CA ALA A 72 9.86 2.76 1.53
C ALA A 72 10.67 1.59 2.09
N GLY A 73 10.96 0.58 1.27
CA GLY A 73 11.74 -0.57 1.70
C GLY A 73 10.99 -1.54 2.59
N ILE A 74 9.66 -1.52 2.54
CA ILE A 74 8.85 -2.37 3.41
C ILE A 74 8.10 -3.45 2.62
N LEU A 75 8.21 -3.47 1.31
CA LEU A 75 7.52 -4.47 0.50
C LEU A 75 8.23 -5.81 0.65
N ARG A 76 7.46 -6.85 0.97
CA ARG A 76 8.03 -8.18 1.06
C ARG A 76 8.02 -8.82 -0.31
N GLU A 77 9.18 -9.30 -0.74
CA GLU A 77 9.29 -9.95 -2.04
C GLU A 77 8.66 -11.33 -2.00
N GLN A 78 8.10 -11.71 -3.12
CA GLN A 78 7.54 -13.05 -3.26
C GLN A 78 8.68 -14.05 -3.40
N PRO A 79 8.72 -15.07 -2.54
CA PRO A 79 9.87 -15.98 -2.54
C PRO A 79 9.92 -16.90 -3.75
N PHE A 80 8.81 -17.05 -4.45
CA PHE A 80 8.76 -18.00 -5.55
C PHE A 80 8.74 -17.32 -6.91
N ARG A 81 9.19 -16.11 -6.97
CA ARG A 81 9.25 -15.44 -8.25
C ARG A 81 10.16 -16.21 -9.20
N ALA A 82 9.64 -16.42 -10.37
CA ALA A 82 10.40 -17.12 -11.37
C ALA A 82 11.37 -16.18 -12.06
#